data_0cd658830ed1c7218d81d2c9323aef40
#
_entry.id   0cd658830ed1c7218d81d2c9323aef40
#
_cell.length_a   1.000
_cell.length_b   1.000
_cell.length_c   1.000
_cell.angle_alpha   90.00
_cell.angle_beta   90.00
_cell.angle_gamma   90.00
#
_symmetry.space_group_name_H-M   'P 1'
#
loop_
_entity.id
_entity.type
_entity.pdbx_description
1 polymer ?
#
loop_
_entity_poly.entity_id
_entity_poly.type
_entity_poly.pdbx_seq_one_letter_code
_entity_poly.pdbx_strand_id
1 'polypeptide(L)'
;SYIDPADKAAIDYFIKYAGCDNDGNQLPDSPMKGGIVIFAAGNDNVSNPGTASPADYDAVVSVAAIAPDYTKASYSNYGSYIDISAPGGNLNGNGMVYSTIHNSSYGDMSGTSMACPMVSGVAALVIQKYGLNERGFTPERLKEILFKECL
;
A
#
# COMPACT_ATOMS: atom_id res chain seq x y z
N SER A 1 -14.63 3.38 10.40
CA SER A 1 -13.66 4.49 10.31
C SER A 1 -14.34 5.77 9.85
N TYR A 2 -13.87 6.90 10.29
CA TYR A 2 -14.32 8.20 9.76
C TYR A 2 -13.25 8.65 8.74
N ILE A 3 -13.59 8.53 7.46
CA ILE A 3 -12.83 9.15 6.39
C ILE A 3 -13.54 10.43 5.94
N ASP A 4 -12.77 11.48 5.67
CA ASP A 4 -13.34 12.70 5.09
C ASP A 4 -14.07 12.37 3.77
N PRO A 5 -15.30 12.86 3.55
CA PRO A 5 -16.06 12.56 2.33
C PRO A 5 -15.35 12.96 1.03
N ALA A 6 -14.53 14.01 1.04
CA ALA A 6 -13.78 14.45 -0.14
C ALA A 6 -12.62 13.49 -0.43
N ASP A 7 -11.88 13.06 0.62
CA ASP A 7 -10.81 12.08 0.49
C ASP A 7 -11.36 10.74 -0.01
N LYS A 8 -12.48 10.30 0.57
CA LYS A 8 -13.18 9.09 0.13
C LYS A 8 -13.56 9.17 -1.35
N ALA A 9 -14.19 10.27 -1.77
CA ALA A 9 -14.60 10.45 -3.16
C ALA A 9 -13.41 10.44 -4.12
N ALA A 10 -12.30 11.06 -3.75
CA ALA A 10 -11.08 11.09 -4.56
C ALA A 10 -10.45 9.68 -4.69
N ILE A 11 -10.38 8.93 -3.59
CA ILE A 11 -9.86 7.56 -3.58
C ILE A 11 -10.75 6.65 -4.44
N ASP A 12 -12.06 6.68 -4.23
CA ASP A 12 -13.02 5.87 -4.99
C ASP A 12 -12.97 6.19 -6.49
N TYR A 13 -12.85 7.47 -6.84
CA TYR A 13 -12.71 7.91 -8.22
C TYR A 13 -11.43 7.34 -8.86
N PHE A 14 -10.29 7.46 -8.18
CA PHE A 14 -9.02 6.92 -8.67
C PHE A 14 -9.08 5.40 -8.84
N ILE A 15 -9.57 4.67 -7.84
CA ILE A 15 -9.68 3.22 -7.89
C ILE A 15 -10.53 2.78 -9.08
N LYS A 16 -11.61 3.50 -9.37
CA LYS A 16 -12.56 3.14 -10.42
C LYS A 16 -12.08 3.52 -11.83
N TYR A 17 -11.47 4.69 -11.99
CA TYR A 17 -11.27 5.30 -13.30
C TYR A 17 -9.82 5.46 -13.74
N ALA A 18 -8.83 5.20 -12.89
CA ALA A 18 -7.43 5.27 -13.33
C ALA A 18 -7.20 4.31 -14.50
N GLY A 19 -6.48 4.78 -15.52
CA GLY A 19 -6.22 4.00 -16.72
C GLY A 19 -7.43 3.77 -17.64
N CYS A 20 -8.51 4.54 -17.46
CA CYS A 20 -9.72 4.48 -18.26
C CYS A 20 -9.97 5.79 -19.02
N ASP A 21 -10.74 5.70 -20.11
CA ASP A 21 -11.33 6.85 -20.79
C ASP A 21 -12.57 7.38 -20.02
N ASN A 22 -13.22 8.43 -20.56
CA ASN A 22 -14.40 9.04 -19.94
C ASN A 22 -15.63 8.11 -19.89
N ASP A 23 -15.66 7.06 -20.70
CA ASP A 23 -16.72 6.06 -20.74
C ASP A 23 -16.41 4.85 -19.83
N GLY A 24 -15.26 4.88 -19.13
CA GLY A 24 -14.82 3.83 -18.23
C GLY A 24 -14.21 2.62 -18.94
N ASN A 25 -13.80 2.75 -20.20
CA ASN A 25 -13.07 1.71 -20.90
C ASN A 25 -11.57 1.84 -20.64
N GLN A 26 -10.91 0.72 -20.45
CA GLN A 26 -9.46 0.71 -20.27
C GLN A 26 -8.75 1.29 -21.49
N LEU A 27 -7.87 2.26 -21.27
CA LEU A 27 -7.02 2.85 -22.30
C LEU A 27 -6.10 1.79 -22.92
N PRO A 28 -5.75 1.90 -24.21
CA PRO A 28 -4.91 0.91 -24.89
C PRO A 28 -3.55 0.69 -24.22
N ASP A 29 -2.94 1.76 -23.72
CA ASP A 29 -1.60 1.76 -23.14
C ASP A 29 -1.63 1.60 -21.59
N SER A 30 -2.81 1.44 -20.99
CA SER A 30 -2.91 1.22 -19.55
C SER A 30 -2.77 -0.27 -19.23
N PRO A 31 -1.88 -0.64 -18.29
CA PRO A 31 -1.71 -2.04 -17.88
C PRO A 31 -2.82 -2.51 -16.94
N MET A 32 -3.68 -1.61 -16.45
CA MET A 32 -4.76 -1.96 -15.51
C MET A 32 -6.01 -1.11 -15.78
N LYS A 33 -7.17 -1.71 -15.55
CA LYS A 33 -8.46 -1.03 -15.55
C LYS A 33 -8.83 -0.67 -14.11
N GLY A 34 -8.67 0.59 -13.74
CA GLY A 34 -8.75 1.06 -12.36
C GLY A 34 -7.39 1.29 -11.73
N GLY A 35 -7.36 1.81 -10.50
CA GLY A 35 -6.16 2.11 -9.73
C GLY A 35 -6.09 1.36 -8.41
N ILE A 36 -4.91 1.28 -7.83
CA ILE A 36 -4.71 0.79 -6.46
C ILE A 36 -4.18 1.92 -5.58
N VAL A 37 -4.71 2.04 -4.37
CA VAL A 37 -4.27 3.01 -3.37
C VAL A 37 -3.73 2.24 -2.18
N ILE A 38 -2.49 2.52 -1.79
CA ILE A 38 -1.76 1.81 -0.75
C ILE A 38 -1.34 2.83 0.32
N PHE A 39 -1.70 2.57 1.58
CA PHE A 39 -1.40 3.44 2.71
C PHE A 39 -0.56 2.74 3.78
N ALA A 40 0.32 3.51 4.40
CA ALA A 40 0.98 3.12 5.63
C ALA A 40 -0.02 3.09 6.79
N ALA A 41 0.01 2.05 7.61
CA ALA A 41 -0.97 1.83 8.66
C ALA A 41 -0.88 2.81 9.85
N GLY A 42 0.26 3.52 9.97
CA GLY A 42 0.55 4.40 11.10
C GLY A 42 1.51 3.80 12.13
N ASN A 43 2.06 4.65 13.00
CA ASN A 43 3.19 4.31 13.87
C ASN A 43 2.90 4.53 15.38
N ASP A 44 1.65 4.40 15.80
CA ASP A 44 1.21 4.69 17.16
C ASP A 44 1.04 3.44 18.04
N ASN A 45 1.32 2.25 17.47
CA ASN A 45 1.12 0.95 18.11
C ASN A 45 -0.32 0.76 18.63
N VAL A 46 -1.30 1.15 17.83
CA VAL A 46 -2.73 1.03 18.15
C VAL A 46 -3.46 0.08 17.21
N SER A 47 -4.55 -0.53 17.71
CA SER A 47 -5.42 -1.43 16.93
C SER A 47 -6.76 -0.81 16.56
N ASN A 48 -7.01 0.45 16.92
CA ASN A 48 -8.30 1.10 16.66
C ASN A 48 -8.34 1.66 15.22
N PRO A 49 -9.15 1.08 14.33
CA PRO A 49 -9.26 1.58 12.96
C PRO A 49 -9.72 3.02 12.86
N GLY A 50 -10.52 3.52 13.78
CA GLY A 50 -11.02 4.90 13.78
C GLY A 50 -9.97 5.99 13.94
N THR A 51 -8.69 5.63 14.16
CA THR A 51 -7.57 6.57 14.29
C THR A 51 -6.58 6.52 13.10
N ALA A 52 -6.78 5.62 12.17
CA ALA A 52 -5.82 5.34 11.09
C ALA A 52 -6.28 5.85 9.71
N SER A 53 -7.32 6.70 9.65
CA SER A 53 -7.83 7.23 8.37
C SER A 53 -6.74 7.99 7.59
N PRO A 54 -6.62 7.78 6.25
CA PRO A 54 -7.48 6.92 5.42
C PRO A 54 -7.03 5.46 5.30
N ALA A 55 -6.00 5.01 6.04
CA ALA A 55 -5.47 3.64 5.94
C ALA A 55 -6.45 2.56 6.40
N ASP A 56 -7.45 2.92 7.22
CA ASP A 56 -8.52 2.03 7.69
C ASP A 56 -9.78 2.05 6.81
N TYR A 57 -9.70 2.63 5.61
CA TYR A 57 -10.77 2.60 4.62
C TYR A 57 -10.67 1.32 3.79
N ASP A 58 -11.72 0.50 3.74
CA ASP A 58 -11.74 -0.84 3.14
C ASP A 58 -11.33 -0.88 1.65
N ALA A 59 -11.44 0.23 0.93
CA ALA A 59 -11.11 0.28 -0.50
C ALA A 59 -9.58 0.37 -0.75
N VAL A 60 -8.79 0.83 0.24
CA VAL A 60 -7.33 0.95 0.10
C VAL A 60 -6.62 -0.34 0.56
N VAL A 61 -5.32 -0.40 0.35
CA VAL A 61 -4.46 -1.44 0.93
C VAL A 61 -3.70 -0.85 2.10
N SER A 62 -3.93 -1.37 3.30
CA SER A 62 -3.27 -0.93 4.53
C SER A 62 -2.04 -1.78 4.82
N VAL A 63 -0.88 -1.14 4.98
CA VAL A 63 0.41 -1.81 5.15
C VAL A 63 0.98 -1.59 6.54
N ALA A 64 1.11 -2.66 7.32
CA ALA A 64 1.83 -2.68 8.59
C ALA A 64 3.33 -2.91 8.39
N ALA A 65 4.11 -2.61 9.42
CA ALA A 65 5.56 -2.82 9.42
C ALA A 65 5.97 -4.06 10.21
N ILE A 66 6.87 -4.87 9.64
CA ILE A 66 7.59 -5.94 10.33
C ILE A 66 9.04 -5.53 10.60
N ALA A 67 9.57 -6.03 11.70
CA ALA A 67 10.96 -5.92 12.10
C ALA A 67 11.82 -7.03 11.45
N PRO A 68 13.17 -6.96 11.53
CA PRO A 68 14.06 -7.96 10.91
C PRO A 68 13.92 -9.38 11.44
N ASP A 69 13.34 -9.55 12.61
CA ASP A 69 13.02 -10.85 13.23
C ASP A 69 11.66 -11.43 12.81
N TYR A 70 11.04 -10.82 11.80
CA TYR A 70 9.71 -11.14 11.28
C TYR A 70 8.55 -10.91 12.27
N THR A 71 8.79 -10.25 13.39
CA THR A 71 7.71 -9.82 14.28
C THR A 71 7.14 -8.48 13.85
N LYS A 72 5.94 -8.14 14.34
CA LYS A 72 5.38 -6.80 14.17
C LYS A 72 6.36 -5.77 14.75
N ALA A 73 6.73 -4.76 13.97
CA ALA A 73 7.52 -3.65 14.49
C ALA A 73 6.81 -2.98 15.67
N SER A 74 7.56 -2.63 16.74
CA SER A 74 6.99 -2.17 18.00
C SER A 74 6.07 -0.96 17.88
N TYR A 75 6.35 -0.11 16.90
CA TYR A 75 5.59 1.10 16.60
C TYR A 75 4.39 0.85 15.67
N SER A 76 4.40 -0.25 14.89
CA SER A 76 3.40 -0.44 13.83
C SER A 76 2.00 -0.53 14.41
N ASN A 77 1.07 0.21 13.81
CA ASN A 77 -0.34 -0.03 14.01
C ASN A 77 -0.71 -1.43 13.53
N TYR A 78 -1.78 -1.99 14.08
CA TYR A 78 -2.20 -3.37 13.86
C TYR A 78 -3.73 -3.50 13.96
N GLY A 79 -4.27 -4.65 13.61
CA GLY A 79 -5.70 -4.92 13.74
C GLY A 79 -6.33 -5.43 12.45
N SER A 80 -7.65 -5.53 12.44
CA SER A 80 -8.42 -6.13 11.34
C SER A 80 -8.44 -5.33 10.04
N TYR A 81 -7.99 -4.08 10.06
CA TYR A 81 -7.91 -3.23 8.87
C TYR A 81 -6.57 -3.34 8.13
N ILE A 82 -5.62 -4.11 8.67
CA ILE A 82 -4.34 -4.37 8.00
C ILE A 82 -4.53 -5.46 6.96
N ASP A 83 -4.16 -5.18 5.72
CA ASP A 83 -4.24 -6.13 4.62
C ASP A 83 -2.96 -6.92 4.44
N ILE A 84 -1.81 -6.27 4.62
CA ILE A 84 -0.50 -6.86 4.38
C ILE A 84 0.57 -6.21 5.25
N SER A 85 1.68 -6.90 5.48
CA SER A 85 2.84 -6.39 6.18
C SER A 85 4.09 -6.45 5.31
N ALA A 86 5.00 -5.50 5.50
CA ALA A 86 6.28 -5.47 4.79
C ALA A 86 7.41 -4.96 5.71
N PRO A 87 8.68 -5.17 5.36
CA PRO A 87 9.81 -4.67 6.14
C PRO A 87 9.75 -3.16 6.33
N GLY A 88 9.63 -2.72 7.58
CA GLY A 88 9.61 -1.31 7.96
C GLY A 88 10.76 -0.91 8.88
N GLY A 89 11.58 -1.88 9.27
CA GLY A 89 12.70 -1.65 10.20
C GLY A 89 12.28 -1.57 11.67
N ASN A 90 13.27 -1.41 12.54
CA ASN A 90 13.07 -1.30 13.98
C ASN A 90 13.63 0.03 14.51
N LEU A 91 13.03 0.60 15.56
CA LEU A 91 13.46 1.85 16.18
C LEU A 91 14.83 1.76 16.86
N ASN A 92 15.34 0.57 17.13
CA ASN A 92 16.56 0.33 17.89
C ASN A 92 17.85 0.42 17.07
N GLY A 93 17.81 0.99 15.86
CA GLY A 93 18.99 1.16 15.00
C GLY A 93 19.45 -0.11 14.27
N ASN A 94 18.86 -1.27 14.55
CA ASN A 94 19.15 -2.53 13.84
C ASN A 94 18.07 -2.82 12.79
N GLY A 95 18.50 -3.03 11.55
CA GLY A 95 17.61 -3.43 10.46
C GLY A 95 16.67 -2.33 9.99
N MET A 96 17.10 -1.08 10.05
CA MET A 96 16.42 0.05 9.42
C MET A 96 16.46 -0.09 7.89
N VAL A 97 15.55 0.56 7.22
CA VAL A 97 15.49 0.57 5.75
C VAL A 97 16.40 1.68 5.22
N TYR A 98 17.45 1.30 4.50
CA TYR A 98 18.36 2.22 3.85
C TYR A 98 17.80 2.63 2.49
N SER A 99 17.63 3.93 2.26
CA SER A 99 17.08 4.43 1.00
C SER A 99 17.48 5.89 0.79
N THR A 100 16.98 6.50 -0.30
CA THR A 100 17.13 7.93 -0.59
C THR A 100 16.41 8.77 0.46
N ILE A 101 17.07 9.85 0.89
CA ILE A 101 16.51 10.86 1.80
C ILE A 101 16.66 12.25 1.19
N HIS A 102 16.19 13.27 1.90
CA HIS A 102 16.34 14.68 1.48
C HIS A 102 17.80 15.07 1.21
N ASN A 103 18.01 16.19 0.51
CA ASN A 103 19.31 16.76 0.16
C ASN A 103 20.21 15.85 -0.70
N SER A 104 19.61 15.07 -1.62
CA SER A 104 20.33 14.17 -2.54
C SER A 104 21.26 13.19 -1.80
N SER A 105 20.81 12.67 -0.68
CA SER A 105 21.57 11.79 0.22
C SER A 105 20.88 10.45 0.40
N TYR A 106 21.53 9.57 1.16
CA TYR A 106 21.01 8.27 1.56
C TYR A 106 21.07 8.15 3.08
N GLY A 107 20.15 7.37 3.64
CA GLY A 107 20.10 7.15 5.09
C GLY A 107 19.14 6.07 5.49
N ASP A 108 19.21 5.74 6.77
CA ASP A 108 18.40 4.72 7.41
C ASP A 108 17.15 5.35 8.04
N MET A 109 15.99 4.73 7.77
CA MET A 109 14.72 5.10 8.39
C MET A 109 13.92 3.87 8.79
N SER A 110 13.01 4.01 9.75
CA SER A 110 12.03 2.98 10.11
C SER A 110 10.64 3.58 10.24
N GLY A 111 9.64 2.77 9.90
CA GLY A 111 8.24 3.18 9.93
C GLY A 111 7.38 2.37 8.96
N THR A 112 6.08 2.41 9.15
CA THR A 112 5.12 1.92 8.16
C THR A 112 5.24 2.68 6.83
N SER A 113 5.78 3.91 6.86
CA SER A 113 6.15 4.70 5.68
C SER A 113 7.28 4.09 4.85
N MET A 114 8.09 3.17 5.41
CA MET A 114 9.12 2.41 4.69
C MET A 114 8.57 1.07 4.21
N ALA A 115 7.63 0.48 4.93
CA ALA A 115 6.93 -0.74 4.53
C ALA A 115 6.00 -0.51 3.33
N CYS A 116 5.23 0.57 3.33
CA CYS A 116 4.26 0.90 2.30
C CYS A 116 4.85 0.97 0.87
N PRO A 117 5.96 1.67 0.60
CA PRO A 117 6.56 1.71 -0.73
C PRO A 117 7.13 0.36 -1.20
N MET A 118 7.50 -0.54 -0.30
CA MET A 118 7.89 -1.91 -0.68
C MET A 118 6.71 -2.67 -1.29
N VAL A 119 5.53 -2.59 -0.66
CA VAL A 119 4.29 -3.17 -1.22
C VAL A 119 3.94 -2.50 -2.55
N SER A 120 4.09 -1.18 -2.65
CA SER A 120 3.85 -0.44 -3.90
C SER A 120 4.79 -0.91 -5.03
N GLY A 121 6.06 -1.17 -4.71
CA GLY A 121 7.03 -1.72 -5.67
C GLY A 121 6.65 -3.12 -6.13
N VAL A 122 6.26 -4.01 -5.21
CA VAL A 122 5.78 -5.36 -5.55
C VAL A 122 4.50 -5.28 -6.40
N ALA A 123 3.55 -4.41 -6.05
CA ALA A 123 2.35 -4.18 -6.84
C ALA A 123 2.68 -3.75 -8.28
N ALA A 124 3.66 -2.87 -8.47
CA ALA A 124 4.11 -2.46 -9.80
C ALA A 124 4.70 -3.63 -10.62
N LEU A 125 5.47 -4.52 -9.97
CA LEU A 125 6.01 -5.73 -10.61
C LEU A 125 4.90 -6.71 -11.00
N VAL A 126 3.89 -6.88 -10.15
CA VAL A 126 2.71 -7.72 -10.46
C VAL A 126 1.94 -7.14 -11.63
N ILE A 127 1.69 -5.82 -11.65
CA ILE A 127 1.03 -5.13 -12.76
C ILE A 127 1.84 -5.32 -14.06
N GLN A 128 3.17 -5.17 -14.00
CA GLN A 128 4.03 -5.41 -15.15
C GLN A 128 3.91 -6.84 -15.67
N LYS A 129 3.93 -7.83 -14.78
CA LYS A 129 3.90 -9.24 -15.15
C LYS A 129 2.55 -9.68 -15.74
N TYR A 130 1.46 -9.25 -15.15
CA TYR A 130 0.12 -9.71 -15.50
C TYR A 130 -0.67 -8.68 -16.29
N GLY A 131 -0.65 -7.41 -15.89
CA GLY A 131 -1.47 -6.36 -16.48
C GLY A 131 -1.09 -6.02 -17.93
N LEU A 132 0.19 -6.10 -18.29
CA LEU A 132 0.62 -5.89 -19.69
C LEU A 132 0.18 -7.01 -20.64
N ASN A 133 -0.11 -8.19 -20.11
CA ASN A 133 -0.46 -9.38 -20.89
C ASN A 133 -1.94 -9.75 -20.81
N GLU A 134 -2.68 -9.18 -19.87
CA GLU A 134 -4.08 -9.50 -19.58
C GLU A 134 -4.94 -8.23 -19.61
N ARG A 135 -5.62 -8.00 -20.74
CA ARG A 135 -6.55 -6.88 -20.82
C ARG A 135 -7.72 -7.06 -19.86
N GLY A 136 -8.05 -5.98 -19.14
CA GLY A 136 -9.07 -6.05 -18.08
C GLY A 136 -8.50 -6.45 -16.72
N PHE A 137 -7.16 -6.44 -16.55
CA PHE A 137 -6.55 -6.60 -15.24
C PHE A 137 -7.02 -5.49 -14.29
N THR A 138 -7.54 -5.85 -13.12
CA THR A 138 -8.21 -4.93 -12.19
C THR A 138 -7.49 -4.83 -10.84
N PRO A 139 -7.77 -3.79 -10.04
CA PRO A 139 -7.26 -3.67 -8.68
C PRO A 139 -7.61 -4.87 -7.79
N GLU A 140 -8.81 -5.47 -7.96
CA GLU A 140 -9.24 -6.64 -7.19
C GLU A 140 -8.35 -7.84 -7.53
N ARG A 141 -8.07 -8.05 -8.82
CA ARG A 141 -7.17 -9.12 -9.25
C ARG A 141 -5.74 -8.92 -8.73
N LEU A 142 -5.27 -7.66 -8.73
CA LEU A 142 -3.98 -7.31 -8.13
C LEU A 142 -3.94 -7.61 -6.63
N LYS A 143 -4.97 -7.21 -5.87
CA LYS A 143 -5.08 -7.50 -4.44
C LYS A 143 -5.08 -9.01 -4.17
N GLU A 144 -5.81 -9.80 -4.96
CA GLU A 144 -5.80 -11.26 -4.84
C GLU A 144 -4.40 -11.85 -4.96
N ILE A 145 -3.61 -11.41 -5.93
CA ILE A 145 -2.23 -11.88 -6.12
C ILE A 145 -1.35 -11.46 -4.96
N LEU A 146 -1.41 -10.18 -4.56
CA LEU A 146 -0.62 -9.65 -3.46
C LEU A 146 -0.88 -10.39 -2.15
N PHE A 147 -2.14 -10.73 -1.84
CA PHE A 147 -2.50 -11.33 -0.56
C PHE A 147 -2.36 -12.85 -0.53
N LYS A 148 -2.41 -13.53 -1.68
CA LYS A 148 -2.32 -14.99 -1.75
C LYS A 148 -0.91 -15.52 -1.99
N GLU A 149 -0.07 -14.76 -2.66
CA GLU A 149 1.26 -15.23 -3.08
C GLU A 149 2.40 -14.63 -2.22
N CYS A 150 2.09 -13.75 -1.27
CA CYS A 150 3.06 -13.15 -0.34
C CYS A 150 3.05 -13.81 1.06
N LEU A 151 2.54 -15.04 1.17
CA LEU A 151 2.61 -15.84 2.40
C LEU A 151 3.86 -16.71 2.44
#